data_06c5af7fa5be448e6ec46f2f78effd6c
#
_entry.id   06c5af7fa5be448e6ec46f2f78effd6c
#
_cell.length_a   1.000
_cell.length_b   1.000
_cell.length_c   1.000
_cell.angle_alpha   90.00
_cell.angle_beta   90.00
_cell.angle_gamma   90.00
#
_symmetry.space_group_name_H-M   'P 1'
#
loop_
_entity.id
_entity.type
_entity.pdbx_description
1 polymer ?
#
loop_
_entity_poly.entity_id
_entity_poly.type
_entity_poly.pdbx_seq_one_letter_code
_entity_poly.pdbx_strand_id
1 'polypeptide(L)'
;LHSTSRRQRQMCIRDSPSTVTEEALRYLLIWVTMVGGAYAYGRRKHLAITALSKRLSFKGQKILDIFVQAMVILFCVVVMIGGGTRLVNTAADQLSAALQLPMPLIYASVPVGAILFIFYALIFIGEDLRDMKQGPKAESAKEA
;
A
#
# COMPACT_ATOMS: atom_id res chain seq x y z
N LEU A 1 -42.50 -32.85 -9.21
CA LEU A 1 -41.36 -33.12 -8.34
C LEU A 1 -40.00 -33.19 -9.07
N HIS A 2 -39.96 -33.31 -10.40
CA HIS A 2 -38.67 -33.35 -11.15
C HIS A 2 -38.12 -31.99 -11.63
N SER A 3 -38.87 -30.92 -11.50
CA SER A 3 -38.46 -29.58 -11.96
C SER A 3 -37.49 -28.88 -11.02
N THR A 4 -37.55 -29.13 -9.71
CA THR A 4 -36.73 -28.49 -8.69
C THR A 4 -35.28 -28.98 -8.72
N SER A 5 -35.06 -30.26 -9.02
CA SER A 5 -33.74 -30.87 -9.07
C SER A 5 -32.87 -30.35 -10.20
N ARG A 6 -33.45 -29.98 -11.36
CA ARG A 6 -32.72 -29.37 -12.48
C ARG A 6 -32.28 -27.94 -12.21
N ARG A 7 -33.09 -27.16 -11.48
CA ARG A 7 -32.72 -25.79 -11.10
C ARG A 7 -31.58 -25.75 -10.09
N GLN A 8 -31.57 -26.69 -9.14
CA GLN A 8 -30.44 -26.77 -8.18
C GLN A 8 -29.12 -27.18 -8.83
N ARG A 9 -29.13 -28.08 -9.84
CA ARG A 9 -27.94 -28.45 -10.60
C ARG A 9 -27.40 -27.29 -11.45
N GLN A 10 -28.26 -26.48 -12.03
CA GLN A 10 -27.85 -25.31 -12.81
C GLN A 10 -27.28 -24.20 -11.93
N MET A 11 -27.74 -24.07 -10.69
CA MET A 11 -27.17 -23.14 -9.71
C MET A 11 -25.74 -23.52 -9.32
N CYS A 12 -25.46 -24.80 -9.06
CA CYS A 12 -24.11 -25.28 -8.73
C CYS A 12 -23.08 -25.12 -9.86
N ILE A 13 -23.49 -25.21 -11.12
CA ILE A 13 -22.58 -25.06 -12.27
C ILE A 13 -22.26 -23.59 -12.56
N ARG A 14 -23.16 -22.68 -12.18
CA ARG A 14 -23.00 -21.24 -12.42
C ARG A 14 -22.20 -20.53 -11.32
N ASP A 15 -22.17 -21.09 -10.12
CA ASP A 15 -21.44 -20.51 -8.97
C ASP A 15 -19.93 -20.79 -8.98
N SER A 16 -19.49 -21.91 -9.58
CA SER A 16 -18.07 -22.27 -9.61
C SER A 16 -17.17 -21.28 -10.36
N PRO A 17 -17.51 -20.81 -11.58
CA PRO A 17 -16.69 -19.82 -12.26
C PRO A 17 -16.80 -18.42 -11.64
N SER A 18 -17.91 -18.07 -10.98
CA SER A 18 -18.06 -16.77 -10.32
C SER A 18 -17.25 -16.69 -9.03
N THR A 19 -17.17 -17.76 -8.24
CA THR A 19 -16.36 -17.80 -7.00
C THR A 19 -14.87 -17.70 -7.28
N VAL A 20 -14.38 -18.38 -8.32
CA VAL A 20 -12.97 -18.25 -8.75
C VAL A 20 -12.65 -16.83 -9.20
N THR A 21 -13.55 -16.23 -9.99
CA THR A 21 -13.37 -14.84 -10.46
C THR A 21 -13.41 -13.84 -9.31
N GLU A 22 -14.35 -13.97 -8.38
CA GLU A 22 -14.42 -13.11 -7.19
C GLU A 22 -13.16 -13.21 -6.34
N GLU A 23 -12.65 -14.41 -6.13
CA GLU A 23 -11.46 -14.64 -5.35
C GLU A 23 -10.22 -14.05 -6.03
N ALA A 24 -10.07 -14.25 -7.33
CA ALA A 24 -9.00 -13.65 -8.14
C ALA A 24 -9.04 -12.11 -8.10
N LEU A 25 -10.22 -11.51 -8.27
CA LEU A 25 -10.39 -10.06 -8.18
C LEU A 25 -10.03 -9.51 -6.81
N ARG A 26 -10.39 -10.21 -5.73
CA ARG A 26 -10.03 -9.81 -4.36
C ARG A 26 -8.52 -9.80 -4.16
N TYR A 27 -7.81 -10.81 -4.65
CA TYR A 27 -6.36 -10.90 -4.53
C TYR A 27 -5.63 -9.86 -5.38
N LEU A 28 -6.10 -9.64 -6.60
CA LEU A 28 -5.60 -8.55 -7.46
C LEU A 28 -5.82 -7.18 -6.81
N LEU A 29 -6.99 -6.97 -6.19
CA LEU A 29 -7.29 -5.72 -5.50
C LEU A 29 -6.30 -5.46 -4.35
N ILE A 30 -5.96 -6.47 -3.56
CA ILE A 30 -4.98 -6.34 -2.47
C ILE A 30 -3.62 -5.90 -3.03
N TRP A 31 -3.11 -6.56 -4.07
CA TRP A 31 -1.85 -6.23 -4.71
C TRP A 31 -1.87 -4.82 -5.31
N VAL A 32 -2.90 -4.49 -6.07
CA VAL A 32 -3.06 -3.15 -6.68
C VAL A 32 -3.15 -2.07 -5.61
N THR A 33 -3.84 -2.32 -4.51
CA THR A 33 -3.96 -1.37 -3.40
C THR A 33 -2.62 -1.13 -2.71
N MET A 34 -1.83 -2.16 -2.46
CA MET A 34 -0.52 -2.04 -1.81
C MET A 34 0.50 -1.32 -2.70
N VAL A 35 0.64 -1.75 -3.95
CA VAL A 35 1.59 -1.13 -4.90
C VAL A 35 1.11 0.26 -5.33
N GLY A 36 -0.17 0.40 -5.64
CA GLY A 36 -0.79 1.67 -6.02
C GLY A 36 -0.79 2.69 -4.88
N GLY A 37 -0.98 2.23 -3.65
CA GLY A 37 -0.87 3.07 -2.45
C GLY A 37 0.54 3.62 -2.25
N ALA A 38 1.57 2.80 -2.40
CA ALA A 38 2.96 3.23 -2.35
C ALA A 38 3.29 4.25 -3.46
N TYR A 39 2.82 4.00 -4.69
CA TYR A 39 2.98 4.95 -5.79
C TYR A 39 2.24 6.27 -5.55
N ALA A 40 0.99 6.20 -5.07
CA ALA A 40 0.20 7.39 -4.73
C ALA A 40 0.84 8.20 -3.60
N TYR A 41 1.45 7.54 -2.62
CA TYR A 41 2.22 8.18 -1.57
C TYR A 41 3.41 8.95 -2.16
N GLY A 42 4.14 8.37 -3.10
CA GLY A 42 5.22 9.04 -3.81
C GLY A 42 4.76 10.32 -4.54
N ARG A 43 3.54 10.32 -5.09
CA ARG A 43 2.97 11.48 -5.80
C ARG A 43 2.37 12.55 -4.89
N ARG A 44 1.86 12.17 -3.71
CA ARG A 44 1.12 13.07 -2.81
C ARG A 44 2.00 14.00 -1.98
N LYS A 45 3.30 13.80 -1.91
CA LYS A 45 4.19 14.65 -1.11
C LYS A 45 4.03 16.13 -1.45
N HIS A 46 4.01 16.48 -2.71
CA HIS A 46 3.89 17.88 -3.15
C HIS A 46 2.53 18.53 -2.81
N LEU A 47 1.45 17.75 -2.73
CA LEU A 47 0.12 18.30 -2.42
C LEU A 47 -0.09 18.59 -0.94
N ALA A 48 0.43 17.73 -0.06
CA ALA A 48 0.29 17.91 1.38
C ALA A 48 1.09 19.14 1.88
N ILE A 49 2.27 19.35 1.30
CA ILE A 49 3.14 20.47 1.61
C ILE A 49 2.49 21.79 1.25
N THR A 50 1.93 21.91 0.05
CA THR A 50 1.28 23.16 -0.42
C THR A 50 0.01 23.53 0.38
N ALA A 51 -0.71 22.54 0.91
CA ALA A 51 -1.91 22.81 1.71
C ALA A 51 -1.58 23.30 3.15
N LEU A 52 -0.50 22.78 3.73
CA LEU A 52 -0.11 23.08 5.11
C LEU A 52 0.88 24.26 5.19
N SER A 53 1.63 24.53 4.12
CA SER A 53 2.67 25.59 4.06
C SER A 53 2.14 27.00 4.23
N LYS A 54 0.86 27.23 3.95
CA LYS A 54 0.24 28.56 4.07
C LYS A 54 0.18 29.12 5.50
N ARG A 55 0.48 28.32 6.52
CA ARG A 55 0.38 28.71 7.94
C ARG A 55 1.64 28.53 8.77
N LEU A 56 2.69 27.86 8.28
CA LEU A 56 3.92 27.60 9.04
C LEU A 56 5.15 28.24 8.38
N SER A 57 6.16 28.59 9.22
CA SER A 57 7.48 29.02 8.77
C SER A 57 8.17 27.87 8.00
N PHE A 58 8.96 28.20 6.95
CA PHE A 58 9.68 27.23 6.11
C PHE A 58 10.44 26.14 6.89
N LYS A 59 11.13 26.53 7.97
CA LYS A 59 11.83 25.57 8.82
C LYS A 59 10.90 24.64 9.61
N GLY A 60 9.79 25.16 10.11
CA GLY A 60 8.81 24.38 10.86
C GLY A 60 8.10 23.34 9.96
N GLN A 61 7.85 23.69 8.73
CA GLN A 61 7.27 22.82 7.74
C GLN A 61 8.18 21.64 7.40
N LYS A 62 9.45 21.87 7.11
CA LYS A 62 10.42 20.81 6.82
C LYS A 62 10.63 19.86 8.01
N ILE A 63 10.64 20.38 9.21
CA ILE A 63 10.74 19.56 10.43
C ILE A 63 9.50 18.66 10.58
N LEU A 64 8.32 19.21 10.32
CA LEU A 64 7.07 18.43 10.38
C LEU A 64 7.05 17.33 9.32
N ASP A 65 7.50 17.62 8.09
CA ASP A 65 7.58 16.63 7.01
C ASP A 65 8.52 15.48 7.37
N ILE A 66 9.69 15.77 7.89
CA ILE A 66 10.65 14.76 8.37
C ILE A 66 10.04 13.92 9.50
N PHE A 67 9.33 14.54 10.43
CA PHE A 67 8.65 13.84 11.52
C PHE A 67 7.57 12.87 10.99
N VAL A 68 6.74 13.32 10.07
CA VAL A 68 5.71 12.48 9.44
C VAL A 68 6.34 11.31 8.68
N GLN A 69 7.43 11.55 7.94
CA GLN A 69 8.15 10.49 7.23
C GLN A 69 8.75 9.46 8.18
N ALA A 70 9.33 9.91 9.31
CA ALA A 70 9.85 9.01 10.34
C ALA A 70 8.74 8.13 10.95
N MET A 71 7.56 8.70 11.21
CA MET A 71 6.40 7.95 11.70
C MET A 71 5.91 6.91 10.67
N VAL A 72 5.89 7.25 9.38
CA VAL A 72 5.54 6.32 8.31
C VAL A 72 6.54 5.16 8.25
N ILE A 73 7.84 5.43 8.32
CA ILE A 73 8.87 4.38 8.33
C ILE A 73 8.70 3.48 9.55
N LEU A 74 8.50 4.05 10.73
CA LEU A 74 8.28 3.29 11.96
C LEU A 74 7.06 2.37 11.83
N PHE A 75 5.96 2.88 11.31
CA PHE A 75 4.74 2.10 11.05
C PHE A 75 4.99 0.97 10.06
N CYS A 76 5.67 1.25 8.94
CA CYS A 76 5.98 0.24 7.93
C CYS A 76 6.87 -0.87 8.49
N VAL A 77 7.88 -0.54 9.28
CA VAL A 77 8.80 -1.53 9.86
C VAL A 77 8.10 -2.38 10.92
N VAL A 78 7.42 -1.75 11.88
CA VAL A 78 6.84 -2.47 13.02
C VAL A 78 5.57 -3.21 12.62
N VAL A 79 4.65 -2.54 11.93
CA VAL A 79 3.32 -3.11 11.66
C VAL A 79 3.32 -3.89 10.35
N MET A 80 3.81 -3.32 9.26
CA MET A 80 3.71 -3.98 7.95
C MET A 80 4.74 -5.08 7.76
N ILE A 81 6.01 -4.87 8.13
CA ILE A 81 7.01 -5.93 8.02
C ILE A 81 6.84 -6.93 9.16
N GLY A 82 6.79 -6.49 10.41
CA GLY A 82 6.64 -7.37 11.56
C GLY A 82 5.30 -8.13 11.58
N GLY A 83 4.20 -7.42 11.34
CA GLY A 83 2.86 -8.02 11.23
C GLY A 83 2.68 -8.85 9.96
N GLY A 84 3.17 -8.35 8.82
CA GLY A 84 3.07 -9.02 7.53
C GLY A 84 3.82 -10.34 7.48
N THR A 85 5.03 -10.40 8.03
CA THR A 85 5.82 -11.66 8.11
C THR A 85 5.16 -12.69 9.02
N ARG A 86 4.60 -12.27 10.15
CA ARG A 86 3.81 -13.16 11.02
C ARG A 86 2.59 -13.72 10.29
N LEU A 87 1.89 -12.88 9.56
CA LEU A 87 0.71 -13.26 8.79
C LEU A 87 1.05 -14.28 7.70
N VAL A 88 2.14 -14.05 6.95
CA VAL A 88 2.66 -14.98 5.94
C VAL A 88 3.00 -16.34 6.56
N ASN A 89 3.70 -16.35 7.70
CA ASN A 89 4.08 -17.59 8.38
C ASN A 89 2.86 -18.34 8.95
N THR A 90 1.89 -17.64 9.52
CA THR A 90 0.66 -18.26 10.04
C THR A 90 -0.20 -18.87 8.93
N ALA A 91 -0.14 -18.30 7.74
CA ALA A 91 -0.90 -18.77 6.59
C ALA A 91 -0.11 -19.76 5.70
N ALA A 92 1.11 -20.18 6.09
CA ALA A 92 2.01 -20.97 5.25
C ALA A 92 1.37 -22.27 4.74
N ASP A 93 0.57 -22.93 5.56
CA ASP A 93 -0.09 -24.19 5.24
C ASP A 93 -1.53 -24.02 4.71
N GLN A 94 -1.98 -22.78 4.50
CA GLN A 94 -3.34 -22.50 4.04
C GLN A 94 -3.38 -22.35 2.53
N LEU A 95 -4.35 -23.03 1.91
CA LEU A 95 -4.70 -22.89 0.50
C LEU A 95 -6.01 -22.12 0.36
N SER A 96 -6.10 -21.33 -0.70
CA SER A 96 -7.32 -20.64 -1.08
C SER A 96 -8.43 -21.63 -1.43
N ALA A 97 -9.67 -21.28 -1.09
CA ALA A 97 -10.81 -22.19 -1.20
C ALA A 97 -11.17 -22.53 -2.66
N ALA A 98 -11.10 -21.57 -3.57
CA ALA A 98 -11.51 -21.74 -4.97
C ALA A 98 -10.32 -21.89 -5.92
N LEU A 99 -9.28 -21.05 -5.77
CA LEU A 99 -8.11 -21.07 -6.67
C LEU A 99 -7.03 -22.07 -6.24
N GLN A 100 -7.09 -22.64 -5.01
CA GLN A 100 -6.04 -23.51 -4.46
C GLN A 100 -4.64 -22.85 -4.47
N LEU A 101 -4.57 -21.51 -4.46
CA LEU A 101 -3.33 -20.77 -4.37
C LEU A 101 -2.81 -20.74 -2.94
N PRO A 102 -1.49 -20.76 -2.72
CA PRO A 102 -0.92 -20.62 -1.40
C PRO A 102 -1.21 -19.22 -0.84
N MET A 103 -1.91 -19.15 0.29
CA MET A 103 -2.26 -17.91 0.98
C MET A 103 -1.05 -17.01 1.30
N PRO A 104 0.14 -17.52 1.59
CA PRO A 104 1.34 -16.71 1.78
C PRO A 104 1.65 -15.77 0.62
N LEU A 105 1.36 -16.16 -0.63
CA LEU A 105 1.58 -15.32 -1.81
C LEU A 105 0.73 -14.04 -1.78
N ILE A 106 -0.48 -14.14 -1.26
CA ILE A 106 -1.41 -13.03 -1.16
C ILE A 106 -0.97 -12.08 -0.04
N TYR A 107 -0.62 -12.63 1.12
CA TYR A 107 -0.17 -11.86 2.27
C TYR A 107 1.24 -11.27 2.08
N ALA A 108 2.07 -11.83 1.20
CA ALA A 108 3.37 -11.27 0.84
C ALA A 108 3.28 -9.87 0.20
N SER A 109 2.11 -9.48 -0.33
CA SER A 109 1.87 -8.12 -0.83
C SER A 109 2.08 -7.05 0.25
N VAL A 110 1.82 -7.37 1.53
CA VAL A 110 1.96 -6.44 2.66
C VAL A 110 3.44 -6.07 2.92
N PRO A 111 4.37 -7.00 3.14
CA PRO A 111 5.78 -6.66 3.29
C PRO A 111 6.40 -6.08 2.02
N VAL A 112 5.96 -6.49 0.82
CA VAL A 112 6.41 -5.88 -0.43
C VAL A 112 5.97 -4.42 -0.52
N GLY A 113 4.71 -4.14 -0.20
CA GLY A 113 4.20 -2.77 -0.11
C GLY A 113 5.00 -1.92 0.90
N ALA A 114 5.30 -2.49 2.07
CA ALA A 114 6.10 -1.80 3.09
C ALA A 114 7.48 -1.38 2.59
N ILE A 115 8.17 -2.25 1.85
CA ILE A 115 9.49 -1.94 1.28
C ILE A 115 9.38 -0.76 0.31
N LEU A 116 8.36 -0.73 -0.53
CA LEU A 116 8.13 0.38 -1.45
C LEU A 116 7.84 1.69 -0.70
N PHE A 117 7.01 1.66 0.34
CA PHE A 117 6.74 2.83 1.18
C PHE A 117 8.01 3.35 1.86
N ILE A 118 8.82 2.48 2.43
CA ILE A 118 10.10 2.85 3.06
C ILE A 118 11.04 3.46 2.03
N PHE A 119 11.14 2.89 0.84
CA PHE A 119 11.97 3.41 -0.24
C PHE A 119 11.60 4.84 -0.62
N TYR A 120 10.31 5.12 -0.83
CA TYR A 120 9.84 6.49 -1.10
C TYR A 120 10.06 7.43 0.09
N ALA A 121 9.80 6.97 1.32
CA ALA A 121 10.01 7.79 2.50
C ALA A 121 11.48 8.20 2.69
N LEU A 122 12.43 7.30 2.42
CA LEU A 122 13.86 7.59 2.48
C LEU A 122 14.30 8.61 1.41
N ILE A 123 13.78 8.49 0.19
CA ILE A 123 14.02 9.48 -0.87
C ILE A 123 13.55 10.86 -0.40
N PHE A 124 12.36 10.95 0.18
CA PHE A 124 11.78 12.20 0.64
C PHE A 124 12.55 12.84 1.78
N ILE A 125 12.99 12.04 2.76
CA ILE A 125 13.87 12.55 3.83
C ILE A 125 15.17 13.11 3.24
N GLY A 126 15.74 12.41 2.25
CA GLY A 126 16.95 12.88 1.56
C GLY A 126 16.76 14.21 0.83
N GLU A 127 15.62 14.41 0.18
CA GLU A 127 15.25 15.68 -0.46
C GLU A 127 15.04 16.80 0.55
N ASP A 128 14.29 16.54 1.62
CA ASP A 128 14.01 17.53 2.65
C ASP A 128 15.28 17.99 3.39
N LEU A 129 16.22 17.07 3.64
CA LEU A 129 17.53 17.42 4.20
C LEU A 129 18.39 18.25 3.26
N ARG A 130 18.32 17.99 1.94
CA ARG A 130 19.01 18.80 0.93
C ARG A 130 18.43 20.21 0.85
N ASP A 131 17.10 20.32 0.82
CA ASP A 131 16.40 21.60 0.79
C ASP A 131 16.70 22.45 2.03
N MET A 132 16.81 21.81 3.19
CA MET A 132 17.22 22.50 4.42
C MET A 132 18.67 23.05 4.37
N LYS A 133 19.58 22.37 3.67
CA LYS A 133 20.97 22.80 3.50
C LYS A 133 21.14 23.91 2.47
N GLN A 134 20.29 23.94 1.45
CA GLN A 134 20.40 24.90 0.32
C GLN A 134 19.61 26.19 0.54
N GLY A 135 18.74 26.25 1.58
CA GLY A 135 17.93 27.42 1.92
C GLY A 135 16.76 27.67 0.94
N PRO A 136 15.91 28.67 1.23
CA PRO A 136 14.65 28.89 0.51
C PRO A 136 14.79 29.29 -0.98
N LYS A 137 15.99 29.55 -1.47
CA LYS A 137 16.24 29.95 -2.86
C LYS A 137 16.15 28.81 -3.89
N ALA A 138 16.26 27.56 -3.46
CA ALA A 138 16.26 26.42 -4.37
C ALA A 138 14.84 25.97 -4.78
N GLU A 139 13.84 26.32 -4.00
CA GLU A 139 12.45 25.90 -4.24
C GLU A 139 11.77 26.76 -5.33
N SER A 140 12.07 28.06 -5.37
CA SER A 140 11.54 28.95 -6.42
C SER A 140 12.11 28.66 -7.82
N ALA A 141 13.24 27.96 -7.92
CA ALA A 141 13.83 27.53 -9.19
C ALA A 141 13.26 26.20 -9.73
N LYS A 142 12.56 25.42 -8.90
CA LYS A 142 11.89 24.16 -9.30
C LYS A 142 10.44 24.35 -9.72
N GLU A 143 9.82 25.47 -9.35
CA GLU A 143 8.42 25.81 -9.70
C GLU A 143 8.30 26.67 -10.96
N ALA A 144 9.40 27.15 -11.51
CA ALA A 144 9.47 27.88 -12.78
C ALA A 144 9.83 26.96 -13.94
#